data_69a98f6f17d839c973e9e7e515f14b41
#
_entry.id   69a98f6f17d839c973e9e7e515f14b41
#
_cell.length_a   1.000
_cell.length_b   1.000
_cell.length_c   1.000
_cell.angle_alpha   90.00
_cell.angle_beta   90.00
_cell.angle_gamma   90.00
#
_symmetry.space_group_name_H-M   'P 1'
#
loop_
_entity.id
_entity.type
_entity.pdbx_description
1 polymer ?
#
loop_
_entity_poly.entity_id
_entity_poly.type
_entity_poly.pdbx_seq_one_letter_code
_entity_poly.pdbx_strand_id
1 'polypeptide(L)'
;VNYTMDPDKIEALITDKTSAIIPVHVYGNFCDVEKIEQIAKKHNLKVIYDAAHTFGAEYKGKSAAAYGDASIYSFHATKVFNTIEGGAVAFGEPWMGHRLNCLKNFGIVDQEHVVWVGGNAKMNEFQAAMGICNLRHVDGEIEKRRHVAERYLEHLEGVKGLKLPSYDNPDWKPNYAYFPVVFDGFVAGRDLVWDYLASHKIYSRKYFYPLTNEFQCYQGRFSGEQTPVAKYVADRVLTLPMYADLAMEDVDRICGLLKEIK
;
A
#
# COMPACT_ATOMS: atom_id res chain seq x y z
N VAL A 1 0.23 -14.99 -4.91
CA VAL A 1 1.22 -14.02 -4.35
C VAL A 1 0.43 -12.79 -3.94
N ASN A 2 0.47 -12.44 -2.67
CA ASN A 2 -0.25 -11.29 -2.11
C ASN A 2 0.62 -10.00 -2.03
N TYR A 3 1.83 -10.05 -2.57
CA TYR A 3 2.81 -8.95 -2.61
C TYR A 3 3.33 -8.47 -1.25
N THR A 4 2.97 -9.11 -0.15
CA THR A 4 3.38 -8.75 1.19
C THR A 4 4.60 -9.54 1.65
N MET A 5 5.16 -9.18 2.81
CA MET A 5 6.28 -9.87 3.43
C MET A 5 5.94 -11.35 3.66
N ASP A 6 6.86 -12.25 3.29
CA ASP A 6 6.76 -13.68 3.58
C ASP A 6 7.13 -13.94 5.05
N PRO A 7 6.17 -14.31 5.92
CA PRO A 7 6.46 -14.49 7.33
C PRO A 7 7.42 -15.66 7.61
N ASP A 8 7.51 -16.65 6.71
CA ASP A 8 8.43 -17.79 6.86
C ASP A 8 9.90 -17.40 6.72
N LYS A 9 10.18 -16.20 6.23
CA LYS A 9 11.55 -15.68 6.08
C LYS A 9 11.97 -14.75 7.21
N ILE A 10 11.07 -14.36 8.09
CA ILE A 10 11.34 -13.35 9.14
C ILE A 10 12.35 -13.89 10.14
N GLU A 11 12.12 -15.07 10.70
CA GLU A 11 12.96 -15.60 11.79
C GLU A 11 14.44 -15.75 11.40
N ALA A 12 14.72 -16.10 10.14
CA ALA A 12 16.09 -16.23 9.63
C ALA A 12 16.86 -14.89 9.57
N LEU A 13 16.15 -13.75 9.65
CA LEU A 13 16.74 -12.41 9.60
C LEU A 13 16.83 -11.75 10.98
N ILE A 14 16.28 -12.37 12.03
CA ILE A 14 16.33 -11.84 13.38
C ILE A 14 17.74 -11.99 13.96
N THR A 15 18.22 -10.91 14.55
CA THR A 15 19.50 -10.85 15.28
C THR A 15 19.27 -10.22 16.66
N ASP A 16 20.32 -10.18 17.48
CA ASP A 16 20.35 -9.46 18.77
C ASP A 16 20.09 -7.95 18.67
N LYS A 17 20.21 -7.39 17.45
CA LYS A 17 19.95 -5.98 17.15
C LYS A 17 18.54 -5.73 16.61
N THR A 18 17.78 -6.76 16.34
CA THR A 18 16.41 -6.61 15.83
C THR A 18 15.48 -6.17 16.95
N SER A 19 14.78 -5.06 16.78
CA SER A 19 13.85 -4.51 17.78
C SER A 19 12.41 -4.44 17.29
N ALA A 20 12.21 -4.43 15.97
CA ALA A 20 10.88 -4.34 15.37
C ALA A 20 10.80 -5.01 14.00
N ILE A 21 9.59 -5.39 13.62
CA ILE A 21 9.22 -5.81 12.27
C ILE A 21 8.33 -4.71 11.69
N ILE A 22 8.60 -4.28 10.45
CA ILE A 22 7.81 -3.25 9.75
C ILE A 22 7.25 -3.84 8.45
N PRO A 23 6.13 -4.58 8.51
CA PRO A 23 5.50 -5.15 7.33
C PRO A 23 4.65 -4.11 6.61
N VAL A 24 4.60 -4.19 5.27
CA VAL A 24 3.80 -3.30 4.45
C VAL A 24 2.57 -4.04 3.91
N HIS A 25 1.39 -3.49 4.11
CA HIS A 25 0.13 -3.97 3.50
C HIS A 25 0.04 -3.48 2.05
N VAL A 26 0.88 -4.05 1.18
CA VAL A 26 1.06 -3.59 -0.20
C VAL A 26 -0.25 -3.70 -0.99
N TYR A 27 -0.62 -2.65 -1.71
CA TYR A 27 -1.85 -2.47 -2.50
C TYR A 27 -3.15 -2.58 -1.68
N GLY A 28 -3.08 -2.60 -0.36
CA GLY A 28 -4.22 -2.84 0.53
C GLY A 28 -4.39 -4.31 0.91
N ASN A 29 -3.52 -5.21 0.43
CA ASN A 29 -3.49 -6.61 0.87
C ASN A 29 -2.91 -6.71 2.28
N PHE A 30 -3.61 -7.37 3.18
CA PHE A 30 -3.07 -7.61 4.52
C PHE A 30 -1.91 -8.59 4.48
N CYS A 31 -0.86 -8.29 5.25
CA CYS A 31 0.15 -9.27 5.62
C CYS A 31 -0.49 -10.41 6.41
N ASP A 32 0.20 -11.54 6.56
CA ASP A 32 -0.19 -12.58 7.50
C ASP A 32 0.03 -12.07 8.93
N VAL A 33 -0.94 -11.29 9.41
CA VAL A 33 -0.86 -10.57 10.69
C VAL A 33 -0.77 -11.52 11.88
N GLU A 34 -1.39 -12.69 11.78
CA GLU A 34 -1.41 -13.69 12.85
C GLU A 34 -0.06 -14.35 13.02
N LYS A 35 0.57 -14.74 11.90
CA LYS A 35 1.89 -15.37 11.94
C LYS A 35 2.99 -14.38 12.32
N ILE A 36 2.91 -13.14 11.81
CA ILE A 36 3.83 -12.07 12.20
C ILE A 36 3.72 -11.77 13.70
N GLU A 37 2.49 -11.72 14.25
CA GLU A 37 2.29 -11.54 15.69
C GLU A 37 2.90 -12.67 16.53
N GLN A 38 2.74 -13.93 16.09
CA GLN A 38 3.35 -15.08 16.76
C GLN A 38 4.89 -14.97 16.79
N ILE A 39 5.50 -14.63 15.66
CA ILE A 39 6.95 -14.43 15.57
C ILE A 39 7.41 -13.28 16.47
N ALA A 40 6.72 -12.14 16.39
CA ALA A 40 7.05 -10.98 17.19
C ALA A 40 6.97 -11.27 18.70
N LYS A 41 5.93 -11.95 19.16
CA LYS A 41 5.79 -12.40 20.57
C LYS A 41 6.92 -13.33 20.98
N LYS A 42 7.25 -14.32 20.15
CA LYS A 42 8.33 -15.29 20.40
C LYS A 42 9.68 -14.62 20.61
N HIS A 43 9.96 -13.56 19.85
CA HIS A 43 11.25 -12.86 19.85
C HIS A 43 11.21 -11.51 20.59
N ASN A 44 10.13 -11.20 21.28
CA ASN A 44 9.91 -9.93 22.00
C ASN A 44 10.14 -8.70 21.11
N LEU A 45 9.63 -8.73 19.87
CA LEU A 45 9.76 -7.67 18.89
C LEU A 45 8.48 -6.83 18.81
N LYS A 46 8.63 -5.56 18.43
CA LYS A 46 7.51 -4.69 18.10
C LYS A 46 7.08 -4.89 16.67
N VAL A 47 5.78 -4.69 16.39
CA VAL A 47 5.24 -4.74 15.02
C VAL A 47 4.61 -3.40 14.68
N ILE A 48 5.13 -2.75 13.63
CA ILE A 48 4.62 -1.47 13.12
C ILE A 48 4.19 -1.70 11.66
N TYR A 49 2.88 -1.71 11.41
CA TYR A 49 2.39 -1.89 10.04
C TYR A 49 2.44 -0.60 9.24
N ASP A 50 3.06 -0.64 8.06
CA ASP A 50 2.79 0.36 7.03
C ASP A 50 1.43 0.02 6.41
N ALA A 51 0.41 0.73 6.85
CA ALA A 51 -0.98 0.61 6.44
C ALA A 51 -1.40 1.73 5.47
N ALA A 52 -0.43 2.35 4.78
CA ALA A 52 -0.67 3.48 3.88
C ALA A 52 -1.70 3.19 2.78
N HIS A 53 -1.99 1.92 2.49
CA HIS A 53 -2.93 1.51 1.44
C HIS A 53 -4.23 0.90 1.97
N THR A 54 -4.44 0.81 3.29
CA THR A 54 -5.53 -0.01 3.87
C THR A 54 -6.68 0.78 4.47
N PHE A 55 -6.72 2.10 4.33
CA PHE A 55 -7.86 2.86 4.88
C PHE A 55 -9.17 2.34 4.28
N GLY A 56 -10.11 1.94 5.13
CA GLY A 56 -11.39 1.33 4.73
C GLY A 56 -11.33 -0.15 4.37
N ALA A 57 -10.14 -0.78 4.33
CA ALA A 57 -10.01 -2.24 4.21
C ALA A 57 -10.07 -2.90 5.58
N GLU A 58 -10.58 -4.15 5.60
CA GLU A 58 -10.69 -4.95 6.83
C GLU A 58 -10.18 -6.37 6.59
N TYR A 59 -9.61 -6.96 7.65
CA TYR A 59 -9.30 -8.38 7.71
C TYR A 59 -9.97 -9.00 8.94
N LYS A 60 -10.77 -10.05 8.73
CA LYS A 60 -11.60 -10.67 9.77
C LYS A 60 -12.46 -9.64 10.54
N GLY A 61 -13.04 -8.69 9.79
CA GLY A 61 -13.89 -7.63 10.34
C GLY A 61 -13.16 -6.55 11.15
N LYS A 62 -11.84 -6.47 11.06
CA LYS A 62 -11.03 -5.47 11.77
C LYS A 62 -10.16 -4.68 10.79
N SER A 63 -10.04 -3.38 11.02
CA SER A 63 -9.11 -2.53 10.29
C SER A 63 -7.65 -2.85 10.64
N ALA A 64 -6.71 -2.40 9.82
CA ALA A 64 -5.29 -2.56 10.11
C ALA A 64 -4.85 -1.94 11.45
N ALA A 65 -5.59 -0.95 11.95
CA ALA A 65 -5.35 -0.34 13.26
C ALA A 65 -5.48 -1.32 14.46
N ALA A 66 -6.13 -2.46 14.26
CA ALA A 66 -6.32 -3.46 15.32
C ALA A 66 -5.15 -4.46 15.43
N TYR A 67 -4.15 -4.36 14.56
CA TYR A 67 -3.04 -5.30 14.50
C TYR A 67 -1.70 -4.62 14.80
N GLY A 68 -0.79 -5.36 15.45
CA GLY A 68 0.53 -4.87 15.84
C GLY A 68 0.51 -3.84 16.97
N ASP A 69 1.66 -3.23 17.23
CA ASP A 69 1.81 -2.17 18.25
C ASP A 69 1.38 -0.80 17.69
N ALA A 70 1.55 -0.58 16.38
CA ALA A 70 1.10 0.61 15.68
C ALA A 70 0.86 0.34 14.19
N SER A 71 0.02 1.17 13.56
CA SER A 71 -0.22 1.19 12.12
C SER A 71 -0.17 2.61 11.58
N ILE A 72 0.54 2.80 10.47
CA ILE A 72 0.77 4.11 9.85
C ILE A 72 -0.10 4.22 8.60
N TYR A 73 -0.95 5.24 8.55
CA TYR A 73 -1.81 5.55 7.40
C TYR A 73 -1.31 6.76 6.63
N SER A 74 -1.39 6.70 5.31
CA SER A 74 -1.16 7.84 4.43
C SER A 74 -2.48 8.41 3.94
N PHE A 75 -2.62 9.73 4.03
CA PHE A 75 -3.75 10.48 3.50
C PHE A 75 -3.33 11.40 2.35
N HIS A 76 -2.25 11.02 1.64
CA HIS A 76 -1.84 11.67 0.39
C HIS A 76 -2.97 11.62 -0.64
N ALA A 77 -3.05 12.60 -1.53
CA ALA A 77 -4.13 12.80 -2.51
C ALA A 77 -4.44 11.58 -3.40
N THR A 78 -3.49 10.66 -3.58
CA THR A 78 -3.68 9.44 -4.39
C THR A 78 -4.33 8.28 -3.63
N LYS A 79 -4.54 8.40 -2.33
CA LYS A 79 -5.11 7.33 -1.50
C LYS A 79 -6.64 7.30 -1.61
N VAL A 80 -7.23 6.15 -1.26
CA VAL A 80 -8.69 5.94 -1.25
C VAL A 80 -9.38 6.98 -0.36
N PHE A 81 -8.85 7.19 0.84
CA PHE A 81 -9.18 8.32 1.69
C PHE A 81 -8.00 9.28 1.74
N ASN A 82 -8.23 10.56 1.56
CA ASN A 82 -7.16 11.55 1.54
C ASN A 82 -7.56 12.88 2.19
N THR A 83 -6.54 13.63 2.59
CA THR A 83 -6.65 15.00 3.11
C THR A 83 -5.78 15.94 2.27
N ILE A 84 -5.64 15.68 0.96
CA ILE A 84 -4.65 16.26 0.04
C ILE A 84 -3.25 15.77 0.41
N GLU A 85 -2.75 16.16 1.55
CA GLU A 85 -1.60 15.63 2.25
C GLU A 85 -1.97 15.36 3.70
N GLY A 86 -1.40 14.33 4.30
CA GLY A 86 -1.66 13.98 5.68
C GLY A 86 -1.39 12.52 5.99
N GLY A 87 -1.68 12.13 7.20
CA GLY A 87 -1.56 10.76 7.68
C GLY A 87 -2.05 10.62 9.11
N ALA A 88 -2.10 9.39 9.56
CA ALA A 88 -2.43 9.05 10.93
C ALA A 88 -1.57 7.89 11.42
N VAL A 89 -1.40 7.82 12.73
CA VAL A 89 -0.84 6.66 13.42
C VAL A 89 -1.90 6.14 14.37
N ALA A 90 -2.31 4.88 14.18
CA ALA A 90 -3.08 4.13 15.15
C ALA A 90 -2.12 3.36 16.06
N PHE A 91 -2.41 3.28 17.35
CA PHE A 91 -1.54 2.63 18.33
C PHE A 91 -2.38 2.08 19.51
N GLY A 92 -1.87 1.02 20.15
CA GLY A 92 -2.54 0.39 21.29
C GLY A 92 -2.23 1.04 22.64
N GLU A 93 -0.99 1.53 22.80
CA GLU A 93 -0.47 1.99 24.10
C GLU A 93 -0.71 3.49 24.33
N PRO A 94 -1.44 3.89 25.38
CA PRO A 94 -1.78 5.32 25.62
C PRO A 94 -0.59 6.28 25.68
N TRP A 95 0.57 5.84 26.20
CA TRP A 95 1.79 6.67 26.29
C TRP A 95 2.31 7.10 24.91
N MET A 96 2.07 6.30 23.87
CA MET A 96 2.47 6.64 22.50
C MET A 96 1.75 7.89 22.00
N GLY A 97 0.49 8.08 22.38
CA GLY A 97 -0.29 9.27 21.99
C GLY A 97 0.34 10.58 22.44
N HIS A 98 0.73 10.66 23.71
CA HIS A 98 1.43 11.83 24.24
C HIS A 98 2.75 12.07 23.51
N ARG A 99 3.58 11.04 23.39
CA ARG A 99 4.89 11.15 22.74
C ARG A 99 4.80 11.55 21.28
N LEU A 100 3.90 10.90 20.51
CA LEU A 100 3.68 11.25 19.11
C LEU A 100 3.15 12.68 18.94
N ASN A 101 2.26 13.12 19.85
CA ASN A 101 1.77 14.49 19.83
C ASN A 101 2.90 15.52 20.06
N CYS A 102 3.81 15.25 20.97
CA CYS A 102 4.99 16.10 21.18
C CYS A 102 5.93 16.06 19.96
N LEU A 103 6.26 14.87 19.45
CA LEU A 103 7.19 14.70 18.33
C LEU A 103 6.69 15.39 17.05
N LYS A 104 5.39 15.33 16.72
CA LYS A 104 4.82 16.03 15.57
C LYS A 104 4.79 17.56 15.76
N ASN A 105 4.99 18.05 16.98
CA ASN A 105 5.01 19.46 17.37
C ASN A 105 6.36 19.85 17.96
N PHE A 106 7.44 19.68 17.18
CA PHE A 106 8.80 20.10 17.49
C PHE A 106 9.43 19.48 18.77
N GLY A 107 8.84 18.44 19.33
CA GLY A 107 9.29 17.85 20.61
C GLY A 107 8.83 18.62 21.85
N ILE A 108 7.91 19.58 21.68
CA ILE A 108 7.39 20.46 22.74
C ILE A 108 6.43 19.67 23.62
N VAL A 109 6.65 19.72 24.92
CA VAL A 109 5.76 19.16 25.95
C VAL A 109 4.85 20.28 26.53
N ASP A 110 5.39 21.43 26.81
CA ASP A 110 4.70 22.63 27.28
C ASP A 110 5.44 23.90 26.84
N GLN A 111 5.04 25.08 27.37
CA GLN A 111 5.57 26.37 26.94
C GLN A 111 7.08 26.55 27.23
N GLU A 112 7.63 25.84 28.21
CA GLU A 112 9.01 26.00 28.67
C GLU A 112 9.86 24.76 28.37
N HIS A 113 9.26 23.61 28.05
CA HIS A 113 9.97 22.34 27.93
C HIS A 113 9.88 21.73 26.51
N VAL A 114 11.04 21.61 25.87
CA VAL A 114 11.26 20.87 24.65
C VAL A 114 12.13 19.65 24.98
N VAL A 115 11.53 18.48 25.08
CA VAL A 115 12.16 17.27 25.63
C VAL A 115 12.68 16.32 24.56
N TRP A 116 12.11 16.39 23.38
CA TRP A 116 12.50 15.50 22.27
C TRP A 116 12.90 16.27 21.02
N VAL A 117 13.72 15.63 20.18
CA VAL A 117 13.95 16.10 18.80
C VAL A 117 12.73 15.74 17.98
N GLY A 118 11.91 16.71 17.64
CA GLY A 118 10.68 16.53 16.86
C GLY A 118 10.69 17.35 15.58
N GLY A 119 9.66 17.17 14.78
CA GLY A 119 9.42 17.90 13.52
C GLY A 119 8.09 18.65 13.54
N ASN A 120 7.81 19.35 12.45
CA ASN A 120 6.50 19.93 12.22
C ASN A 120 5.67 18.97 11.32
N ALA A 121 4.88 18.13 11.96
CA ALA A 121 4.01 17.15 11.26
C ALA A 121 2.53 17.33 11.68
N LYS A 122 2.15 18.54 12.06
CA LYS A 122 0.75 18.86 12.37
C LYS A 122 -0.05 18.97 11.08
N MET A 123 -1.24 18.37 11.06
CA MET A 123 -2.23 18.60 10.01
C MET A 123 -2.75 20.04 10.13
N ASN A 124 -2.83 20.77 9.02
CA ASN A 124 -3.43 22.10 9.01
C ASN A 124 -4.97 22.03 8.86
N GLU A 125 -5.64 23.15 9.11
CA GLU A 125 -7.12 23.23 9.11
C GLU A 125 -7.75 22.89 7.76
N PHE A 126 -7.09 23.24 6.64
CA PHE A 126 -7.60 22.91 5.30
C PHE A 126 -7.54 21.40 5.03
N GLN A 127 -6.45 20.75 5.43
CA GLN A 127 -6.32 19.30 5.35
C GLN A 127 -7.36 18.61 6.24
N ALA A 128 -7.56 19.10 7.46
CA ALA A 128 -8.57 18.58 8.37
C ALA A 128 -10.00 18.73 7.82
N ALA A 129 -10.34 19.91 7.28
CA ALA A 129 -11.64 20.17 6.65
C ALA A 129 -11.86 19.25 5.43
N MET A 130 -10.86 19.07 4.57
CA MET A 130 -10.93 18.13 3.45
C MET A 130 -11.18 16.71 3.95
N GLY A 131 -10.46 16.27 5.00
CA GLY A 131 -10.64 14.95 5.58
C GLY A 131 -12.07 14.74 6.13
N ILE A 132 -12.61 15.72 6.84
CA ILE A 132 -14.00 15.67 7.35
C ILE A 132 -15.00 15.54 6.19
N CYS A 133 -14.79 16.26 5.09
CA CYS A 133 -15.62 16.15 3.90
C CYS A 133 -15.50 14.78 3.25
N ASN A 134 -14.29 14.32 2.96
CA ASN A 134 -14.04 13.06 2.27
C ASN A 134 -14.47 11.84 3.08
N LEU A 135 -14.38 11.90 4.42
CA LEU A 135 -14.77 10.77 5.28
C LEU A 135 -16.25 10.39 5.11
N ARG A 136 -17.11 11.36 4.74
CA ARG A 136 -18.55 11.12 4.50
C ARG A 136 -18.82 10.30 3.24
N HIS A 137 -17.85 10.20 2.34
CA HIS A 137 -18.00 9.61 1.01
C HIS A 137 -17.16 8.34 0.83
N VAL A 138 -16.25 8.02 1.76
CA VAL A 138 -15.24 6.97 1.58
C VAL A 138 -15.85 5.60 1.25
N ASP A 139 -16.94 5.22 1.88
CA ASP A 139 -17.59 3.93 1.61
C ASP A 139 -18.15 3.88 0.17
N GLY A 140 -18.78 4.97 -0.28
CA GLY A 140 -19.25 5.10 -1.66
C GLY A 140 -18.11 5.09 -2.68
N GLU A 141 -16.98 5.70 -2.35
CA GLU A 141 -15.78 5.70 -3.20
C GLU A 141 -15.15 4.29 -3.31
N ILE A 142 -15.17 3.52 -2.21
CA ILE A 142 -14.71 2.12 -2.22
C ILE A 142 -15.65 1.27 -3.09
N GLU A 143 -16.95 1.46 -2.98
CA GLU A 143 -17.93 0.72 -3.77
C GLU A 143 -17.79 1.00 -5.28
N LYS A 144 -17.60 2.26 -5.67
CA LYS A 144 -17.31 2.61 -7.07
C LYS A 144 -16.02 1.93 -7.57
N ARG A 145 -14.95 1.93 -6.75
CA ARG A 145 -13.69 1.23 -7.07
C ARG A 145 -13.89 -0.28 -7.21
N ARG A 146 -14.80 -0.87 -6.42
CA ARG A 146 -15.18 -2.28 -6.57
C ARG A 146 -15.69 -2.56 -7.98
N HIS A 147 -16.62 -1.77 -8.49
CA HIS A 147 -17.16 -1.92 -9.84
C HIS A 147 -16.07 -1.78 -10.92
N VAL A 148 -15.15 -0.83 -10.75
CA VAL A 148 -13.99 -0.70 -11.65
C VAL A 148 -13.13 -1.95 -11.64
N ALA A 149 -12.83 -2.50 -10.46
CA ALA A 149 -12.03 -3.71 -10.32
C ALA A 149 -12.72 -4.94 -10.95
N GLU A 150 -14.01 -5.10 -10.69
CA GLU A 150 -14.82 -6.17 -11.28
C GLU A 150 -14.84 -6.08 -12.82
N ARG A 151 -14.98 -4.86 -13.38
CA ARG A 151 -14.95 -4.65 -14.81
C ARG A 151 -13.61 -5.00 -15.45
N TYR A 152 -12.49 -4.64 -14.77
CA TYR A 152 -11.17 -5.10 -15.20
C TYR A 152 -11.05 -6.63 -15.19
N LEU A 153 -11.50 -7.29 -14.12
CA LEU A 153 -11.48 -8.75 -14.02
C LEU A 153 -12.30 -9.40 -15.13
N GLU A 154 -13.53 -8.94 -15.34
CA GLU A 154 -14.42 -9.43 -16.41
C GLU A 154 -13.74 -9.43 -17.79
N HIS A 155 -12.96 -8.38 -18.07
CA HIS A 155 -12.30 -8.26 -19.36
C HIS A 155 -10.94 -8.95 -19.46
N LEU A 156 -10.18 -9.03 -18.39
CA LEU A 156 -8.79 -9.49 -18.42
C LEU A 156 -8.61 -10.92 -17.90
N GLU A 157 -9.60 -11.49 -17.24
CA GLU A 157 -9.56 -12.88 -16.81
C GLU A 157 -9.35 -13.81 -18.00
N GLY A 158 -8.46 -14.80 -17.84
CA GLY A 158 -8.11 -15.75 -18.91
C GLY A 158 -7.15 -15.19 -19.97
N VAL A 159 -6.80 -13.92 -19.97
CA VAL A 159 -5.78 -13.39 -20.90
C VAL A 159 -4.42 -13.96 -20.54
N LYS A 160 -3.85 -14.72 -21.49
CA LYS A 160 -2.59 -15.43 -21.29
C LYS A 160 -1.46 -14.48 -20.92
N GLY A 161 -0.76 -14.82 -19.84
CA GLY A 161 0.42 -14.08 -19.39
C GLY A 161 0.12 -12.85 -18.54
N LEU A 162 -1.15 -12.61 -18.18
CA LEU A 162 -1.53 -11.63 -17.17
C LEU A 162 -1.83 -12.34 -15.86
N LYS A 163 -1.22 -11.86 -14.76
CA LYS A 163 -1.62 -12.24 -13.40
C LYS A 163 -2.35 -11.07 -12.77
N LEU A 164 -3.61 -11.27 -12.46
CA LEU A 164 -4.53 -10.28 -11.93
C LEU A 164 -4.60 -10.37 -10.39
N PRO A 165 -5.04 -9.31 -9.69
CA PRO A 165 -5.38 -9.41 -8.28
C PRO A 165 -6.56 -10.37 -8.08
N SER A 166 -6.59 -11.11 -6.97
CA SER A 166 -7.75 -11.88 -6.52
C SER A 166 -8.34 -11.22 -5.29
N TYR A 167 -9.66 -11.21 -5.21
CA TYR A 167 -10.43 -10.68 -4.09
C TYR A 167 -11.26 -11.79 -3.40
N ASP A 168 -10.92 -13.06 -3.61
CA ASP A 168 -11.71 -14.22 -3.20
C ASP A 168 -11.53 -14.65 -1.73
N ASN A 169 -10.67 -13.95 -0.98
CA ASN A 169 -10.47 -14.27 0.44
C ASN A 169 -11.68 -13.77 1.28
N PRO A 170 -12.48 -14.67 1.87
CA PRO A 170 -13.68 -14.28 2.61
C PRO A 170 -13.38 -13.50 3.90
N ASP A 171 -12.16 -13.60 4.43
CA ASP A 171 -11.74 -12.88 5.61
C ASP A 171 -11.29 -11.44 5.29
N TRP A 172 -11.15 -11.10 4.01
CA TRP A 172 -10.65 -9.80 3.57
C TRP A 172 -11.72 -8.97 2.87
N LYS A 173 -11.99 -7.77 3.39
CA LYS A 173 -12.79 -6.74 2.74
C LYS A 173 -11.84 -5.72 2.11
N PRO A 174 -11.61 -5.76 0.80
CA PRO A 174 -10.69 -4.86 0.13
C PRO A 174 -11.26 -3.44 0.00
N ASN A 175 -10.37 -2.46 -0.10
CA ASN A 175 -10.71 -1.08 -0.44
C ASN A 175 -10.42 -0.74 -1.91
N TYR A 176 -9.97 -1.69 -2.70
CA TYR A 176 -9.64 -1.55 -4.13
C TYR A 176 -8.72 -0.35 -4.40
N ALA A 177 -7.69 -0.18 -3.55
CA ALA A 177 -6.78 0.96 -3.65
C ALA A 177 -6.00 0.97 -4.96
N TYR A 178 -5.65 -0.22 -5.48
CA TYR A 178 -4.88 -0.42 -6.70
C TYR A 178 -5.39 -1.62 -7.49
N PHE A 179 -5.10 -1.63 -8.80
CA PHE A 179 -5.31 -2.80 -9.66
C PHE A 179 -3.95 -3.21 -10.28
N PRO A 180 -3.13 -3.98 -9.56
CA PRO A 180 -1.84 -4.44 -10.06
C PRO A 180 -2.02 -5.58 -11.07
N VAL A 181 -1.36 -5.48 -12.21
CA VAL A 181 -1.29 -6.54 -13.23
C VAL A 181 0.17 -6.92 -13.42
N VAL A 182 0.51 -8.20 -13.28
CA VAL A 182 1.86 -8.71 -13.53
C VAL A 182 1.92 -9.35 -14.91
N PHE A 183 2.78 -8.85 -15.77
CA PHE A 183 3.01 -9.34 -17.13
C PHE A 183 4.03 -10.48 -17.09
N ASP A 184 3.53 -11.70 -16.96
CA ASP A 184 4.34 -12.92 -16.79
C ASP A 184 4.01 -13.94 -17.86
N GLY A 185 4.78 -13.95 -18.93
CA GLY A 185 4.51 -14.72 -20.14
C GLY A 185 3.49 -14.07 -21.08
N PHE A 186 3.17 -12.79 -20.87
CA PHE A 186 2.42 -11.99 -21.82
C PHE A 186 3.25 -11.74 -23.08
N VAL A 187 2.59 -11.47 -24.20
CA VAL A 187 3.22 -11.27 -25.51
C VAL A 187 4.24 -10.13 -25.53
N ALA A 188 4.07 -9.14 -24.67
CA ALA A 188 4.97 -8.00 -24.52
C ALA A 188 5.43 -7.84 -23.05
N GLY A 189 6.66 -7.36 -22.86
CA GLY A 189 7.15 -7.00 -21.53
C GLY A 189 6.45 -5.75 -20.97
N ARG A 190 6.43 -5.63 -19.63
CA ARG A 190 5.81 -4.54 -18.88
C ARG A 190 6.14 -3.14 -19.45
N ASP A 191 7.39 -2.89 -19.82
CA ASP A 191 7.82 -1.56 -20.29
C ASP A 191 7.25 -1.22 -21.65
N LEU A 192 7.19 -2.19 -22.57
CA LEU A 192 6.52 -2.01 -23.87
C LEU A 192 5.03 -1.75 -23.70
N VAL A 193 4.36 -2.47 -22.79
CA VAL A 193 2.95 -2.23 -22.48
C VAL A 193 2.76 -0.83 -21.90
N TRP A 194 3.64 -0.38 -21.02
CA TRP A 194 3.59 0.95 -20.42
C TRP A 194 3.72 2.04 -21.48
N ASP A 195 4.70 1.92 -22.41
CA ASP A 195 4.89 2.85 -23.52
C ASP A 195 3.69 2.85 -24.49
N TYR A 196 3.17 1.66 -24.79
CA TYR A 196 1.98 1.52 -25.65
C TYR A 196 0.76 2.22 -25.06
N LEU A 197 0.46 1.97 -23.79
CA LEU A 197 -0.65 2.64 -23.11
C LEU A 197 -0.45 4.16 -23.05
N ALA A 198 0.78 4.63 -22.77
CA ALA A 198 1.11 6.05 -22.75
C ALA A 198 0.92 6.71 -24.11
N SER A 199 1.25 6.04 -25.23
CA SER A 199 1.00 6.53 -26.59
C SER A 199 -0.49 6.74 -26.88
N HIS A 200 -1.37 5.99 -26.18
CA HIS A 200 -2.83 6.14 -26.22
C HIS A 200 -3.38 7.05 -25.10
N LYS A 201 -2.50 7.84 -24.44
CA LYS A 201 -2.85 8.76 -23.33
C LYS A 201 -3.41 8.07 -22.10
N ILE A 202 -3.02 6.81 -21.84
CA ILE A 202 -3.34 6.05 -20.64
C ILE A 202 -2.06 5.93 -19.81
N TYR A 203 -2.09 6.53 -18.60
CA TYR A 203 -0.91 6.62 -17.74
C TYR A 203 -1.02 5.64 -16.57
N SER A 204 -0.61 4.40 -16.83
CA SER A 204 -0.39 3.39 -15.79
C SER A 204 0.90 3.67 -15.01
N ARG A 205 1.05 3.06 -13.84
CA ARG A 205 2.24 3.30 -12.99
C ARG A 205 2.99 2.00 -12.72
N LYS A 206 4.32 2.09 -12.74
CA LYS A 206 5.22 0.98 -12.36
C LYS A 206 5.33 0.91 -10.83
N TYR A 207 4.26 0.56 -10.15
CA TYR A 207 4.21 0.50 -8.70
C TYR A 207 4.38 -0.94 -8.19
N PHE A 208 5.48 -1.29 -7.50
CA PHE A 208 6.53 -0.34 -7.08
C PHE A 208 7.83 -0.71 -7.77
N TYR A 209 8.35 0.20 -8.54
CA TYR A 209 9.60 0.09 -9.28
C TYR A 209 10.29 1.47 -9.30
N PRO A 210 11.65 1.54 -9.14
CA PRO A 210 12.50 0.43 -8.72
C PRO A 210 12.24 0.00 -7.28
N LEU A 211 12.80 -1.15 -6.86
CA LEU A 211 12.73 -1.57 -5.46
C LEU A 211 13.49 -0.58 -4.57
N THR A 212 13.05 -0.41 -3.32
CA THR A 212 13.69 0.51 -2.37
C THR A 212 15.17 0.22 -2.15
N ASN A 213 15.56 -1.07 -2.14
CA ASN A 213 16.95 -1.49 -2.02
C ASN A 213 17.79 -1.30 -3.31
N GLU A 214 17.14 -0.90 -4.40
CA GLU A 214 17.79 -0.53 -5.69
C GLU A 214 17.86 0.98 -5.89
N PHE A 215 17.36 1.79 -4.97
CA PHE A 215 17.43 3.24 -5.08
C PHE A 215 18.88 3.72 -5.15
N GLN A 216 19.14 4.68 -6.02
CA GLN A 216 20.49 5.21 -6.23
C GLN A 216 21.14 5.71 -4.94
N CYS A 217 20.36 6.26 -4.01
CA CYS A 217 20.85 6.72 -2.70
C CYS A 217 21.31 5.57 -1.78
N TYR A 218 20.94 4.32 -2.08
CA TYR A 218 21.36 3.12 -1.35
C TYR A 218 22.36 2.27 -2.11
N GLN A 219 22.80 2.73 -3.27
CA GLN A 219 23.77 1.99 -4.10
C GLN A 219 25.04 1.65 -3.32
N GLY A 220 25.49 0.40 -3.42
CA GLY A 220 26.63 -0.12 -2.69
C GLY A 220 26.35 -0.56 -1.23
N ARG A 221 25.11 -0.33 -0.72
CA ARG A 221 24.66 -0.80 0.60
C ARG A 221 23.73 -1.98 0.51
N PHE A 222 22.83 -1.97 -0.46
CA PHE A 222 21.82 -2.99 -0.70
C PHE A 222 21.75 -3.35 -2.19
N SER A 223 21.09 -4.46 -2.50
CA SER A 223 20.93 -4.97 -3.87
C SER A 223 19.56 -5.65 -4.01
N GLY A 224 18.95 -5.56 -5.20
CA GLY A 224 17.75 -6.33 -5.56
C GLY A 224 17.91 -7.84 -5.49
N GLU A 225 19.15 -8.35 -5.58
CA GLU A 225 19.47 -9.77 -5.42
C GLU A 225 19.09 -10.32 -4.04
N GLN A 226 19.01 -9.45 -3.02
CA GLN A 226 18.58 -9.82 -1.67
C GLN A 226 17.06 -10.08 -1.58
N THR A 227 16.29 -9.59 -2.57
CA THR A 227 14.83 -9.71 -2.63
C THR A 227 14.37 -10.21 -4.00
N PRO A 228 14.76 -11.42 -4.43
CA PRO A 228 14.58 -11.88 -5.81
C PRO A 228 13.11 -11.97 -6.23
N VAL A 229 12.20 -12.35 -5.33
CA VAL A 229 10.76 -12.42 -5.62
C VAL A 229 10.18 -11.02 -5.83
N ALA A 230 10.54 -10.06 -4.96
CA ALA A 230 10.11 -8.67 -5.11
C ALA A 230 10.65 -8.06 -6.41
N LYS A 231 11.92 -8.32 -6.74
CA LYS A 231 12.54 -7.88 -8.00
C LYS A 231 11.81 -8.46 -9.21
N TYR A 232 11.53 -9.76 -9.19
CA TYR A 232 10.78 -10.41 -10.27
C TYR A 232 9.44 -9.74 -10.52
N VAL A 233 8.70 -9.42 -9.46
CA VAL A 233 7.41 -8.74 -9.56
C VAL A 233 7.58 -7.29 -10.00
N ALA A 234 8.51 -6.55 -9.39
CA ALA A 234 8.75 -5.13 -9.70
C ALA A 234 9.09 -4.90 -11.18
N ASP A 235 9.85 -5.82 -11.80
CA ASP A 235 10.21 -5.76 -13.22
C ASP A 235 9.02 -6.02 -14.16
N ARG A 236 7.89 -6.55 -13.64
CA ARG A 236 6.75 -7.06 -14.44
C ARG A 236 5.42 -6.40 -14.12
N VAL A 237 5.31 -5.64 -13.04
CA VAL A 237 4.03 -5.09 -12.58
C VAL A 237 3.75 -3.72 -13.16
N LEU A 238 2.49 -3.51 -13.56
CA LEU A 238 1.86 -2.19 -13.72
C LEU A 238 0.62 -2.13 -12.85
N THR A 239 0.38 -0.98 -12.22
CA THR A 239 -0.96 -0.68 -11.69
C THR A 239 -1.73 0.08 -12.77
N LEU A 240 -2.85 -0.49 -13.21
CA LEU A 240 -3.75 0.15 -14.14
C LEU A 240 -4.46 1.33 -13.46
N PRO A 241 -4.97 2.30 -14.23
CA PRO A 241 -5.76 3.39 -13.67
C PRO A 241 -6.86 2.87 -12.76
N MET A 242 -6.92 3.36 -11.51
CA MET A 242 -7.87 2.91 -10.49
C MET A 242 -8.28 4.10 -9.62
N TYR A 243 -9.47 4.63 -9.86
CA TYR A 243 -10.11 5.67 -9.06
C TYR A 243 -11.64 5.56 -9.16
N ALA A 244 -12.36 6.12 -8.22
CA ALA A 244 -13.80 5.89 -8.08
C ALA A 244 -14.64 6.35 -9.28
N ASP A 245 -14.27 7.48 -9.87
CA ASP A 245 -15.02 8.05 -11.01
C ASP A 245 -14.42 7.66 -12.37
N LEU A 246 -13.65 6.55 -12.46
CA LEU A 246 -13.18 6.02 -13.72
C LEU A 246 -14.38 5.47 -14.51
N ALA A 247 -14.65 6.04 -15.69
CA ALA A 247 -15.75 5.62 -16.53
C ALA A 247 -15.56 4.16 -17.02
N MET A 248 -16.63 3.39 -17.08
CA MET A 248 -16.56 1.99 -17.52
C MET A 248 -16.09 1.86 -18.97
N GLU A 249 -16.43 2.83 -19.81
CA GLU A 249 -15.96 2.93 -21.20
C GLU A 249 -14.44 3.10 -21.28
N ASP A 250 -13.84 3.81 -20.32
CA ASP A 250 -12.38 3.94 -20.23
C ASP A 250 -11.73 2.64 -19.76
N VAL A 251 -12.36 1.91 -18.83
CA VAL A 251 -11.93 0.56 -18.45
C VAL A 251 -11.94 -0.37 -19.64
N ASP A 252 -13.05 -0.39 -20.40
CA ASP A 252 -13.22 -1.21 -21.60
C ASP A 252 -12.15 -0.88 -22.65
N ARG A 253 -11.88 0.41 -22.86
CA ARG A 253 -10.84 0.90 -23.77
C ARG A 253 -9.46 0.44 -23.34
N ILE A 254 -9.11 0.54 -22.05
CA ILE A 254 -7.83 0.07 -21.51
C ILE A 254 -7.67 -1.44 -21.76
N CYS A 255 -8.69 -2.20 -21.43
CA CYS A 255 -8.70 -3.65 -21.65
C CYS A 255 -8.61 -4.04 -23.13
N GLY A 256 -9.31 -3.32 -24.02
CA GLY A 256 -9.24 -3.49 -25.45
C GLY A 256 -7.82 -3.32 -25.98
N LEU A 257 -7.17 -2.20 -25.61
CA LEU A 257 -5.78 -1.90 -25.99
C LEU A 257 -4.80 -2.98 -25.50
N LEU A 258 -4.96 -3.49 -24.26
CA LEU A 258 -4.11 -4.58 -23.78
C LEU A 258 -4.25 -5.85 -24.62
N LYS A 259 -5.47 -6.17 -25.09
CA LYS A 259 -5.74 -7.34 -25.95
C LYS A 259 -5.28 -7.17 -27.40
N GLU A 260 -5.08 -5.96 -27.87
CA GLU A 260 -4.58 -5.63 -29.21
C GLU A 260 -3.07 -5.81 -29.36
N ILE A 261 -2.32 -5.83 -28.25
CA ILE A 261 -0.87 -6.06 -28.27
C ILE A 261 -0.59 -7.48 -28.76
N LYS A 262 0.19 -7.58 -29.84
CA LYS A 262 0.51 -8.85 -30.53
C LYS A 262 2.00 -9.16 -30.47
#